data_565a690f33e9c2551cef22221c67499f
#
_entry.id   565a690f33e9c2551cef22221c67499f
#
_cell.length_a   1.000
_cell.length_b   1.000
_cell.length_c   1.000
_cell.angle_alpha   90.00
_cell.angle_beta   90.00
_cell.angle_gamma   90.00
#
_symmetry.space_group_name_H-M   'P 1'
#
loop_
_entity.id
_entity.type
_entity.pdbx_description
1 polymer ?
#
loop_
_entity_poly.entity_id
_entity_poly.type
_entity_poly.pdbx_seq_one_letter_code
_entity_poly.pdbx_strand_id
1 'polypeptide(L)'
;VYENPSFIDIDDRVVCNYLFGSHDNSGIVLTNINNERVLLAVMGADNAFHRDFLLKEAMDEIQFDIKAPKLEVETFTGEKEINFLGDTYFGEFYTERRKKRNQEDALMRYGYDHSLKHLKTFFDPNGYNIINFEAVFTEEGEVSNLEGAKPFLLWANEEKTLNALRSLNLNAVSLGNNHAMDFGLNRLKQTIEGFKNNDLKVFGAGLNSKEALAPIHLNINNRNVYIYNGYWYRKIAYRKFDFYAIGHDAGVAPLYLINEEIRRKKQEDPNCFIIVQPHWGVDFKQILPYQVENAEQLIHSGCDLILGHGPHTIQKLRRYNNTVIVYSMGNGIFNSNGEFDKHDALPYGFLTKLKFLENDEIKLRLVPFYANNLDTFWCPDYVNDEQFKEIVEFIAEGKEYIE
;
A
#
# COMPACT_ATOMS: atom_id res chain seq x y z
N VAL A 1 -7.06 -18.52 27.85
CA VAL A 1 -7.70 -18.37 26.53
C VAL A 1 -8.26 -16.96 26.48
N TYR A 2 -7.57 -16.03 25.85
CA TYR A 2 -8.12 -14.70 25.57
C TYR A 2 -8.95 -14.83 24.30
N GLU A 3 -10.22 -15.09 24.45
CA GLU A 3 -11.17 -14.89 23.37
C GLU A 3 -11.21 -13.39 23.08
N ASN A 4 -10.55 -12.98 22.01
CA ASN A 4 -10.80 -11.68 21.45
C ASN A 4 -12.20 -11.71 20.84
N PRO A 5 -13.15 -10.90 21.31
CA PRO A 5 -14.44 -10.87 20.66
C PRO A 5 -14.22 -10.53 19.18
N SER A 6 -14.72 -11.37 18.30
CA SER A 6 -14.86 -11.10 16.88
C SER A 6 -15.65 -9.80 16.72
N PHE A 7 -15.46 -9.05 15.62
CA PHE A 7 -16.36 -7.91 15.37
C PHE A 7 -17.81 -8.38 15.20
N ILE A 8 -18.03 -9.61 14.76
CA ILE A 8 -19.34 -10.28 14.66
C ILE A 8 -20.09 -10.26 16.00
N ASP A 9 -19.36 -10.33 17.12
CA ASP A 9 -19.97 -10.31 18.46
C ASP A 9 -20.54 -8.93 18.85
N ILE A 10 -20.19 -7.89 18.12
CA ILE A 10 -20.63 -6.51 18.38
C ILE A 10 -21.46 -5.90 17.25
N ASP A 11 -21.75 -6.65 16.20
CA ASP A 11 -22.61 -6.19 15.10
C ASP A 11 -24.08 -6.44 15.49
N ASP A 12 -24.84 -5.35 15.63
CA ASP A 12 -26.26 -5.37 16.06
C ASP A 12 -27.18 -6.20 15.15
N ARG A 13 -26.76 -6.49 13.94
CA ARG A 13 -27.50 -7.35 13.00
C ARG A 13 -27.41 -8.82 13.35
N VAL A 14 -26.39 -9.22 14.12
CA VAL A 14 -26.14 -10.62 14.43
C VAL A 14 -27.09 -11.11 15.51
N VAL A 15 -27.91 -12.09 15.19
CA VAL A 15 -28.85 -12.75 16.12
C VAL A 15 -28.14 -13.85 16.92
N CYS A 16 -27.36 -14.66 16.24
CA CYS A 16 -26.48 -15.65 16.86
C CYS A 16 -25.34 -16.01 15.91
N ASN A 17 -24.22 -16.43 16.49
CA ASN A 17 -23.08 -16.92 15.74
C ASN A 17 -22.56 -18.24 16.28
N TYR A 18 -21.90 -19.00 15.43
CA TYR A 18 -21.12 -20.17 15.78
C TYR A 18 -19.78 -20.08 15.04
N LEU A 19 -18.74 -19.70 15.77
CA LEU A 19 -17.41 -19.45 15.21
C LEU A 19 -16.49 -20.62 15.59
N PHE A 20 -15.95 -21.29 14.58
CA PHE A 20 -15.00 -22.38 14.77
C PHE A 20 -13.59 -21.78 14.96
N GLY A 21 -13.02 -21.96 16.17
CA GLY A 21 -11.90 -21.12 16.60
C GLY A 21 -10.52 -21.58 16.22
N SER A 22 -10.09 -22.77 16.55
CA SER A 22 -8.66 -23.06 16.66
C SER A 22 -8.04 -23.92 15.54
N HIS A 23 -8.82 -24.58 14.73
CA HIS A 23 -8.33 -25.49 13.68
C HIS A 23 -9.04 -25.34 12.33
N ASP A 24 -10.18 -24.69 12.32
CA ASP A 24 -10.97 -24.44 11.11
C ASP A 24 -11.53 -23.02 11.24
N ASN A 25 -10.91 -22.06 10.57
CA ASN A 25 -11.32 -20.65 10.61
C ASN A 25 -12.64 -20.44 9.85
N SER A 26 -13.63 -21.25 10.14
CA SER A 26 -14.98 -21.21 9.58
C SER A 26 -15.93 -20.52 10.56
N GLY A 27 -17.06 -20.06 10.06
CA GLY A 27 -18.09 -19.44 10.88
C GLY A 27 -19.44 -19.49 10.21
N ILE A 28 -20.49 -19.61 11.04
CA ILE A 28 -21.88 -19.51 10.62
C ILE A 28 -22.53 -18.41 11.45
N VAL A 29 -23.19 -17.47 10.79
CA VAL A 29 -23.87 -16.34 11.43
C VAL A 29 -25.31 -16.30 10.97
N LEU A 30 -26.24 -16.24 11.93
CA LEU A 30 -27.64 -15.86 11.67
C LEU A 30 -27.76 -14.36 11.93
N THR A 31 -28.19 -13.62 10.94
CA THR A 31 -28.30 -12.16 10.99
C THR A 31 -29.69 -11.70 10.52
N ASN A 32 -30.05 -10.47 10.88
CA ASN A 32 -31.24 -9.79 10.36
C ASN A 32 -30.79 -8.70 9.38
N ILE A 33 -31.14 -8.84 8.12
CA ILE A 33 -30.84 -7.84 7.08
C ILE A 33 -32.16 -7.51 6.36
N ASN A 34 -32.51 -6.24 6.26
CA ASN A 34 -33.72 -5.76 5.59
C ASN A 34 -35.00 -6.43 6.09
N ASN A 35 -35.11 -6.69 7.43
CA ASN A 35 -36.18 -7.42 8.11
C ASN A 35 -36.29 -8.92 7.75
N GLU A 36 -35.31 -9.46 7.06
CA GLU A 36 -35.23 -10.89 6.76
C GLU A 36 -34.12 -11.57 7.56
N ARG A 37 -34.36 -12.84 7.93
CA ARG A 37 -33.34 -13.67 8.56
C ARG A 37 -32.47 -14.29 7.48
N VAL A 38 -31.18 -14.00 7.56
CA VAL A 38 -30.17 -14.48 6.62
C VAL A 38 -29.16 -15.35 7.37
N LEU A 39 -28.88 -16.53 6.82
CA LEU A 39 -27.82 -17.42 7.31
C LEU A 39 -26.60 -17.28 6.39
N LEU A 40 -25.48 -16.85 6.96
CA LEU A 40 -24.21 -16.74 6.27
C LEU A 40 -23.22 -17.76 6.81
N ALA A 41 -22.43 -18.36 5.93
CA ALA A 41 -21.38 -19.29 6.29
C ALA A 41 -20.08 -18.96 5.54
N VAL A 42 -18.97 -18.92 6.27
CA VAL A 42 -17.62 -18.83 5.71
C VAL A 42 -16.86 -20.08 6.11
N MET A 43 -16.23 -20.72 5.15
CA MET A 43 -15.48 -21.96 5.34
C MET A 43 -14.03 -21.78 4.87
N GLY A 44 -13.07 -22.26 5.66
CA GLY A 44 -11.67 -22.33 5.25
C GLY A 44 -10.97 -20.97 5.12
N ALA A 45 -11.34 -19.96 5.92
CA ALA A 45 -10.61 -18.70 5.96
C ALA A 45 -9.19 -18.89 6.53
N ASP A 46 -8.23 -18.07 6.09
CA ASP A 46 -6.83 -18.18 6.50
C ASP A 46 -6.65 -18.01 8.03
N ASN A 47 -7.51 -17.18 8.64
CA ASN A 47 -7.57 -16.99 10.10
C ASN A 47 -8.91 -16.37 10.52
N ALA A 48 -9.09 -16.18 11.84
CA ALA A 48 -10.33 -15.65 12.39
C ALA A 48 -10.68 -14.23 11.91
N PHE A 49 -9.69 -13.36 11.65
CA PHE A 49 -9.95 -12.01 11.16
C PHE A 49 -10.38 -12.01 9.71
N HIS A 50 -9.76 -12.86 8.88
CA HIS A 50 -10.17 -13.05 7.50
C HIS A 50 -11.61 -13.55 7.42
N ARG A 51 -11.97 -14.55 8.23
CA ARG A 51 -13.36 -15.03 8.36
C ARG A 51 -14.32 -13.87 8.68
N ASP A 52 -13.97 -13.07 9.69
CA ASP A 52 -14.81 -11.97 10.15
C ASP A 52 -14.98 -10.89 9.08
N PHE A 53 -13.93 -10.60 8.33
CA PHE A 53 -14.01 -9.66 7.20
C PHE A 53 -14.94 -10.17 6.11
N LEU A 54 -14.83 -11.45 5.75
CA LEU A 54 -15.72 -12.06 4.75
C LEU A 54 -17.19 -12.08 5.19
N LEU A 55 -17.45 -12.33 6.46
CA LEU A 55 -18.83 -12.30 7.00
C LEU A 55 -19.39 -10.87 6.96
N LYS A 56 -18.62 -9.86 7.35
CA LYS A 56 -19.04 -8.45 7.27
C LYS A 56 -19.25 -8.01 5.82
N GLU A 57 -18.34 -8.36 4.90
CA GLU A 57 -18.53 -8.12 3.47
C GLU A 57 -19.86 -8.64 2.98
N ALA A 58 -20.15 -9.92 3.25
CA ALA A 58 -21.38 -10.55 2.80
C ALA A 58 -22.64 -9.90 3.41
N MET A 59 -22.63 -9.56 4.70
CA MET A 59 -23.73 -8.84 5.34
C MET A 59 -23.99 -7.48 4.71
N ASP A 60 -22.92 -6.71 4.50
CA ASP A 60 -23.01 -5.36 3.96
C ASP A 60 -23.39 -5.36 2.48
N GLU A 61 -22.89 -6.31 1.69
CA GLU A 61 -23.24 -6.44 0.27
C GLU A 61 -24.74 -6.74 0.09
N ILE A 62 -25.33 -7.58 0.94
CA ILE A 62 -26.77 -7.87 0.91
C ILE A 62 -27.58 -6.64 1.35
N GLN A 63 -27.10 -5.90 2.35
CA GLN A 63 -27.85 -4.78 2.93
C GLN A 63 -27.78 -3.52 2.06
N PHE A 64 -26.63 -3.21 1.47
CA PHE A 64 -26.35 -1.91 0.87
C PHE A 64 -26.19 -1.94 -0.66
N ASP A 65 -26.33 -3.10 -1.32
CA ASP A 65 -26.14 -3.28 -2.77
C ASP A 65 -24.81 -2.61 -3.25
N ILE A 66 -23.71 -2.90 -2.59
CA ILE A 66 -22.41 -2.30 -2.87
C ILE A 66 -21.92 -2.76 -4.24
N LYS A 67 -21.76 -1.83 -5.17
CA LYS A 67 -21.32 -2.14 -6.54
C LYS A 67 -19.83 -1.95 -6.69
N ALA A 68 -19.19 -2.91 -7.36
CA ALA A 68 -17.81 -2.74 -7.79
C ALA A 68 -17.72 -1.61 -8.83
N PRO A 69 -16.70 -0.75 -8.75
CA PRO A 69 -16.48 0.25 -9.76
C PRO A 69 -16.18 -0.41 -11.11
N LYS A 70 -16.58 0.25 -12.20
CA LYS A 70 -16.17 -0.19 -13.53
C LYS A 70 -14.67 0.00 -13.67
N LEU A 71 -13.94 -1.12 -13.84
CA LEU A 71 -12.51 -1.06 -14.10
C LEU A 71 -12.24 -0.49 -15.49
N GLU A 72 -11.43 0.54 -15.55
CA GLU A 72 -10.87 1.06 -16.80
C GLU A 72 -9.63 0.23 -17.14
N VAL A 73 -9.56 -0.23 -18.38
CA VAL A 73 -8.42 -1.00 -18.91
C VAL A 73 -7.59 -0.09 -19.80
N GLU A 74 -6.33 0.08 -19.46
CA GLU A 74 -5.36 0.73 -20.35
C GLU A 74 -4.61 -0.32 -21.14
N THR A 75 -4.62 -0.20 -22.48
CA THR A 75 -4.03 -1.19 -23.38
C THR A 75 -2.74 -0.65 -23.98
N PHE A 76 -1.69 -1.48 -23.94
CA PHE A 76 -0.37 -1.19 -24.48
C PHE A 76 0.07 -2.31 -25.39
N THR A 77 0.72 -1.95 -26.49
CA THR A 77 1.37 -2.88 -27.44
C THR A 77 2.86 -2.54 -27.54
N GLY A 78 3.69 -3.55 -27.72
CA GLY A 78 5.13 -3.41 -27.69
C GLY A 78 5.70 -3.45 -26.26
N GLU A 79 6.91 -2.96 -26.10
CA GLU A 79 7.56 -2.89 -24.79
C GLU A 79 6.88 -1.87 -23.88
N LYS A 80 6.58 -2.25 -22.64
CA LYS A 80 6.04 -1.35 -21.63
C LYS A 80 6.75 -1.50 -20.31
N GLU A 81 7.20 -0.39 -19.72
CA GLU A 81 7.79 -0.33 -18.40
C GLU A 81 6.77 0.20 -17.38
N ILE A 82 6.68 -0.47 -16.23
CA ILE A 82 5.93 0.00 -15.06
C ILE A 82 6.95 0.33 -13.97
N ASN A 83 6.88 1.54 -13.43
CA ASN A 83 7.79 2.02 -12.40
C ASN A 83 7.05 2.16 -11.06
N PHE A 84 7.66 1.68 -9.98
CA PHE A 84 7.11 1.76 -8.63
C PHE A 84 8.10 2.44 -7.69
N LEU A 85 7.66 3.49 -7.01
CA LEU A 85 8.38 4.13 -5.93
C LEU A 85 7.69 3.83 -4.60
N GLY A 86 8.48 3.61 -3.55
CA GLY A 86 8.00 3.36 -2.20
C GLY A 86 7.36 4.56 -1.52
N ASP A 87 7.48 4.64 -0.21
CA ASP A 87 6.78 5.62 0.63
C ASP A 87 7.15 7.06 0.23
N THR A 88 6.12 7.83 -0.15
CA THR A 88 6.28 9.18 -0.70
C THR A 88 5.45 10.18 0.11
N TYR A 89 6.15 11.10 0.79
CA TYR A 89 5.57 12.16 1.60
C TYR A 89 6.54 13.35 1.70
N PHE A 90 6.08 14.58 1.43
CA PHE A 90 6.95 15.77 1.44
C PHE A 90 7.29 16.27 2.84
N GLY A 91 6.56 15.85 3.89
CA GLY A 91 7.00 16.02 5.28
C GLY A 91 6.45 17.24 6.00
N GLU A 92 5.29 17.76 5.63
CA GLU A 92 4.66 18.94 6.25
C GLU A 92 4.53 18.82 7.77
N PHE A 93 4.14 17.65 8.27
CA PHE A 93 4.11 17.35 9.70
C PHE A 93 5.47 17.53 10.40
N TYR A 94 6.55 17.10 9.74
CA TYR A 94 7.90 17.25 10.27
C TYR A 94 8.40 18.68 10.14
N THR A 95 8.03 19.36 9.03
CA THR A 95 8.34 20.77 8.77
C THR A 95 7.76 21.66 9.86
N GLU A 96 6.51 21.47 10.27
CA GLU A 96 5.91 22.20 11.40
C GLU A 96 6.69 22.01 12.71
N ARG A 97 7.12 20.79 12.99
CA ARG A 97 7.91 20.48 14.19
C ARG A 97 9.28 21.13 14.16
N ARG A 98 9.96 21.14 13.00
CA ARG A 98 11.25 21.82 12.81
C ARG A 98 11.09 23.35 12.96
N LYS A 99 10.06 23.91 12.37
CA LYS A 99 9.71 25.34 12.52
C LYS A 99 9.53 25.74 13.98
N LYS A 100 8.78 24.97 14.76
CA LYS A 100 8.57 25.19 16.20
C LYS A 100 9.87 25.11 17.01
N ARG A 101 10.87 24.40 16.53
CA ARG A 101 12.19 24.19 17.17
C ARG A 101 13.29 25.09 16.59
N ASN A 102 12.98 25.99 15.68
CA ASN A 102 13.94 26.81 14.93
C ASN A 102 15.04 25.97 14.25
N GLN A 103 14.67 24.82 13.70
CA GLN A 103 15.56 23.94 12.97
C GLN A 103 15.47 24.20 11.46
N GLU A 104 16.56 23.93 10.73
CA GLU A 104 16.54 23.96 9.28
C GLU A 104 15.59 22.91 8.69
N ASP A 105 14.98 23.27 7.57
CA ASP A 105 14.04 22.42 6.86
C ASP A 105 14.10 22.67 5.36
N ALA A 106 14.26 21.59 4.58
CA ALA A 106 14.39 21.70 3.14
C ALA A 106 13.10 22.14 2.44
N LEU A 107 11.94 21.67 2.93
CA LEU A 107 10.65 22.03 2.37
C LEU A 107 10.37 23.52 2.54
N MET A 108 10.71 24.09 3.71
CA MET A 108 10.62 25.54 3.95
C MET A 108 11.59 26.35 3.07
N ARG A 109 12.81 25.83 2.90
CA ARG A 109 13.91 26.58 2.23
C ARG A 109 13.85 26.48 0.71
N TYR A 110 13.50 25.33 0.16
CA TYR A 110 13.60 25.03 -1.26
C TYR A 110 12.28 24.60 -1.91
N GLY A 111 11.24 24.35 -1.10
CA GLY A 111 9.95 23.88 -1.62
C GLY A 111 9.94 22.39 -1.99
N TYR A 112 8.85 21.97 -2.57
CA TYR A 112 8.54 20.56 -2.84
C TYR A 112 9.42 19.94 -3.94
N ASP A 113 9.76 20.70 -4.97
CA ASP A 113 10.56 20.22 -6.11
C ASP A 113 11.98 19.80 -5.73
N HIS A 114 12.47 20.28 -4.60
CA HIS A 114 13.81 19.96 -4.12
C HIS A 114 14.04 18.47 -3.94
N SER A 115 13.12 17.79 -3.27
CA SER A 115 13.22 16.35 -3.01
C SER A 115 13.07 15.48 -4.26
N LEU A 116 12.57 16.05 -5.35
CA LEU A 116 12.39 15.37 -6.64
C LEU A 116 13.55 15.55 -7.62
N LYS A 117 14.51 16.42 -7.29
CA LYS A 117 15.55 16.87 -8.21
C LYS A 117 16.28 15.72 -8.92
N HIS A 118 16.69 14.70 -8.19
CA HIS A 118 17.38 13.53 -8.73
C HIS A 118 16.39 12.40 -9.07
N LEU A 119 15.39 12.15 -8.22
CA LEU A 119 14.45 11.04 -8.39
C LEU A 119 13.70 11.07 -9.72
N LYS A 120 13.32 12.26 -10.21
CA LYS A 120 12.65 12.38 -11.51
C LYS A 120 13.44 11.81 -12.69
N THR A 121 14.77 11.72 -12.59
CA THR A 121 15.62 11.16 -13.65
C THR A 121 15.61 9.64 -13.71
N PHE A 122 15.16 8.98 -12.64
CA PHE A 122 15.03 7.52 -12.61
C PHE A 122 13.76 7.01 -13.30
N PHE A 123 12.70 7.84 -13.36
CA PHE A 123 11.45 7.46 -14.02
C PHE A 123 11.57 7.51 -15.54
N ASP A 124 11.03 6.49 -16.20
CA ASP A 124 10.79 6.57 -17.63
C ASP A 124 9.59 7.50 -17.91
N PRO A 125 9.73 8.60 -18.64
CA PRO A 125 8.62 9.49 -18.95
C PRO A 125 7.51 8.82 -19.78
N ASN A 126 7.81 7.72 -20.49
CA ASN A 126 6.85 6.91 -21.24
C ASN A 126 6.39 5.67 -20.46
N GLY A 127 6.90 5.47 -19.24
CA GLY A 127 6.53 4.38 -18.35
C GLY A 127 5.11 4.51 -17.83
N TYR A 128 4.68 3.52 -17.05
CA TYR A 128 3.51 3.62 -16.20
C TYR A 128 4.01 3.83 -14.77
N ASN A 129 3.91 5.07 -14.28
CA ASN A 129 4.60 5.51 -13.08
C ASN A 129 3.66 5.52 -11.87
N ILE A 130 4.03 4.83 -10.81
CA ILE A 130 3.23 4.61 -9.59
C ILE A 130 4.05 4.98 -8.36
N ILE A 131 3.43 5.67 -7.40
CA ILE A 131 3.99 5.93 -6.07
C ILE A 131 3.04 5.44 -4.98
N ASN A 132 3.57 5.11 -3.80
CA ASN A 132 2.77 5.03 -2.58
C ASN A 132 2.76 6.41 -1.91
N PHE A 133 1.60 7.08 -1.89
CA PHE A 133 1.43 8.36 -1.22
C PHE A 133 1.00 8.13 0.23
N GLU A 134 1.89 8.44 1.17
CA GLU A 134 1.72 8.11 2.59
C GLU A 134 1.35 9.34 3.41
N ALA A 135 0.27 9.97 3.02
CA ALA A 135 -0.34 11.11 3.71
C ALA A 135 -1.78 11.31 3.23
N VAL A 136 -2.46 12.30 3.76
CA VAL A 136 -3.80 12.69 3.34
C VAL A 136 -3.85 14.21 3.11
N PHE A 137 -4.58 14.66 2.08
CA PHE A 137 -4.74 16.08 1.81
C PHE A 137 -5.59 16.75 2.88
N THR A 138 -5.05 17.81 3.48
CA THR A 138 -5.75 18.67 4.42
C THR A 138 -5.04 20.01 4.56
N GLU A 139 -5.58 20.89 5.37
CA GLU A 139 -5.04 22.22 5.62
C GLU A 139 -4.11 22.25 6.84
N GLU A 140 -3.12 23.16 6.82
CA GLU A 140 -2.24 23.39 7.98
C GLU A 140 -3.06 23.74 9.21
N GLY A 141 -2.80 23.05 10.33
CA GLY A 141 -3.47 23.28 11.61
C GLY A 141 -4.80 22.57 11.80
N GLU A 142 -5.24 21.74 10.86
CA GLU A 142 -6.41 20.88 11.08
C GLU A 142 -6.13 19.86 12.18
N VAL A 143 -7.13 19.69 13.05
CA VAL A 143 -7.05 18.77 14.20
C VAL A 143 -7.66 17.42 13.82
N SER A 144 -6.87 16.36 13.95
CA SER A 144 -7.35 15.00 13.75
C SER A 144 -8.09 14.48 15.00
N ASN A 145 -9.14 13.68 14.77
CA ASN A 145 -9.79 12.91 15.84
C ASN A 145 -8.87 11.81 16.44
N LEU A 146 -7.74 11.53 15.81
CA LEU A 146 -6.71 10.59 16.28
C LEU A 146 -5.60 11.29 17.08
N GLU A 147 -5.68 12.60 17.30
CA GLU A 147 -4.69 13.33 18.10
C GLU A 147 -4.58 12.75 19.51
N GLY A 148 -3.34 12.53 19.97
CA GLY A 148 -3.04 11.85 21.23
C GLY A 148 -3.21 10.32 21.21
N ALA A 149 -3.88 9.75 20.20
CA ALA A 149 -4.05 8.30 20.04
C ALA A 149 -3.04 7.71 19.06
N LYS A 150 -2.65 8.48 18.03
CA LYS A 150 -1.66 8.12 17.01
C LYS A 150 -0.51 9.14 17.01
N PRO A 151 0.76 8.70 17.05
CA PRO A 151 1.90 9.63 17.25
C PRO A 151 2.26 10.46 16.01
N PHE A 152 1.96 9.93 14.82
CA PHE A 152 2.24 10.56 13.53
C PHE A 152 0.92 10.67 12.76
N LEU A 153 0.53 11.91 12.46
CA LEU A 153 -0.66 12.26 11.69
C LEU A 153 -0.18 13.03 10.46
N LEU A 154 -0.04 12.32 9.35
CA LEU A 154 0.63 12.85 8.17
C LEU A 154 -0.38 13.55 7.26
N TRP A 155 -0.18 14.83 7.08
CA TRP A 155 -0.99 15.69 6.23
C TRP A 155 -0.15 16.31 5.12
N ALA A 156 -0.76 16.61 4.01
CA ALA A 156 -0.10 17.22 2.87
C ALA A 156 -0.95 18.35 2.28
N ASN A 157 -0.27 19.40 1.81
CA ASN A 157 -0.92 20.46 1.06
C ASN A 157 -1.23 19.96 -0.35
N GLU A 158 -2.51 19.92 -0.73
CA GLU A 158 -2.99 19.36 -1.98
C GLU A 158 -2.35 20.02 -3.21
N GLU A 159 -2.46 21.36 -3.32
CA GLU A 159 -1.97 22.10 -4.49
C GLU A 159 -0.47 21.94 -4.71
N LYS A 160 0.31 22.14 -3.64
CA LYS A 160 1.78 22.07 -3.72
C LYS A 160 2.26 20.66 -4.02
N THR A 161 1.66 19.66 -3.39
CA THR A 161 1.96 18.24 -3.63
C THR A 161 1.68 17.87 -5.09
N LEU A 162 0.48 18.16 -5.59
CA LEU A 162 0.10 17.84 -6.96
C LEU A 162 0.97 18.55 -7.99
N ASN A 163 1.30 19.81 -7.75
CA ASN A 163 2.20 20.56 -8.64
C ASN A 163 3.60 19.93 -8.73
N ALA A 164 4.18 19.53 -7.59
CA ALA A 164 5.48 18.88 -7.57
C ALA A 164 5.47 17.50 -8.25
N LEU A 165 4.46 16.68 -7.94
CA LEU A 165 4.34 15.33 -8.49
C LEU A 165 4.17 15.28 -10.01
N ARG A 166 3.71 16.37 -10.65
CA ARG A 166 3.65 16.46 -12.13
C ARG A 166 4.99 16.17 -12.81
N SER A 167 6.11 16.50 -12.14
CA SER A 167 7.46 16.25 -12.68
C SER A 167 7.83 14.78 -12.80
N LEU A 168 7.07 13.87 -12.17
CA LEU A 168 7.27 12.42 -12.21
C LEU A 168 6.45 11.73 -13.32
N ASN A 169 5.59 12.45 -14.05
CA ASN A 169 4.67 11.86 -15.03
C ASN A 169 3.92 10.64 -14.47
N LEU A 170 3.30 10.80 -13.31
CA LEU A 170 2.58 9.72 -12.65
C LEU A 170 1.31 9.34 -13.41
N ASN A 171 0.96 8.06 -13.35
CA ASN A 171 -0.30 7.50 -13.85
C ASN A 171 -1.23 7.09 -12.71
N ALA A 172 -0.65 6.62 -11.60
CA ALA A 172 -1.42 6.15 -10.47
C ALA A 172 -0.73 6.41 -9.13
N VAL A 173 -1.56 6.46 -8.08
CA VAL A 173 -1.15 6.65 -6.69
C VAL A 173 -1.81 5.58 -5.83
N SER A 174 -1.01 4.85 -5.05
CA SER A 174 -1.54 3.93 -4.05
C SER A 174 -1.74 4.63 -2.70
N LEU A 175 -2.87 4.36 -2.06
CA LEU A 175 -3.27 4.92 -0.77
C LEU A 175 -3.51 3.86 0.31
N GLY A 176 -3.26 2.57 0.03
CA GLY A 176 -3.49 1.47 0.97
C GLY A 176 -2.42 1.39 2.06
N ASN A 177 -2.28 2.44 2.85
CA ASN A 177 -1.29 2.57 3.91
C ASN A 177 -1.90 3.07 5.23
N ASN A 178 -1.10 3.14 6.29
CA ASN A 178 -1.54 3.51 7.63
C ASN A 178 -1.83 5.00 7.83
N HIS A 179 -1.61 5.85 6.82
CA HIS A 179 -1.82 7.30 6.93
C HIS A 179 -3.03 7.81 6.12
N ALA A 180 -3.62 6.98 5.26
CA ALA A 180 -4.75 7.39 4.43
C ALA A 180 -6.00 7.85 5.21
N MET A 181 -6.16 7.42 6.48
CA MET A 181 -7.28 7.76 7.36
C MET A 181 -6.89 8.67 8.54
N ASP A 182 -5.72 9.30 8.50
CA ASP A 182 -5.21 10.11 9.62
C ASP A 182 -6.12 11.27 10.02
N PHE A 183 -6.91 11.79 9.09
CA PHE A 183 -7.87 12.87 9.32
C PHE A 183 -9.31 12.45 8.97
N GLY A 184 -9.57 11.14 8.92
CA GLY A 184 -10.88 10.54 8.75
C GLY A 184 -11.44 10.57 7.33
N LEU A 185 -12.70 10.14 7.21
CA LEU A 185 -13.38 9.90 5.94
C LEU A 185 -13.38 11.10 4.98
N ASN A 186 -13.68 12.30 5.47
CA ASN A 186 -13.81 13.47 4.60
C ASN A 186 -12.48 13.82 3.92
N ARG A 187 -11.36 13.64 4.63
CA ARG A 187 -10.03 13.91 4.08
C ARG A 187 -9.53 12.77 3.19
N LEU A 188 -9.87 11.53 3.49
CA LEU A 188 -9.66 10.42 2.54
C LEU A 188 -10.38 10.71 1.21
N LYS A 189 -11.67 11.08 1.27
CA LYS A 189 -12.46 11.42 0.09
C LYS A 189 -11.84 12.56 -0.71
N GLN A 190 -11.47 13.66 -0.04
CA GLN A 190 -10.79 14.78 -0.67
C GLN A 190 -9.47 14.34 -1.35
N THR A 191 -8.69 13.49 -0.70
CA THR A 191 -7.41 12.99 -1.24
C THR A 191 -7.64 12.17 -2.51
N ILE A 192 -8.62 11.27 -2.50
CA ILE A 192 -9.00 10.47 -3.67
C ILE A 192 -9.47 11.38 -4.81
N GLU A 193 -10.36 12.34 -4.52
CA GLU A 193 -10.89 13.29 -5.50
C GLU A 193 -9.79 14.22 -6.04
N GLY A 194 -8.90 14.71 -5.17
CA GLY A 194 -7.77 15.57 -5.56
C GLY A 194 -6.85 14.90 -6.57
N PHE A 195 -6.47 13.65 -6.36
CA PHE A 195 -5.70 12.90 -7.34
C PHE A 195 -6.48 12.62 -8.62
N LYS A 196 -7.72 12.15 -8.54
CA LYS A 196 -8.57 11.86 -9.72
C LYS A 196 -8.83 13.11 -10.58
N ASN A 197 -9.03 14.28 -9.98
CA ASN A 197 -9.22 15.54 -10.68
C ASN A 197 -7.93 16.04 -11.39
N ASN A 198 -6.79 15.42 -11.10
CA ASN A 198 -5.51 15.67 -11.77
C ASN A 198 -5.08 14.48 -12.65
N ASP A 199 -6.05 13.73 -13.18
CA ASP A 199 -5.87 12.60 -14.11
C ASP A 199 -5.02 11.44 -13.55
N LEU A 200 -4.94 11.30 -12.21
CA LEU A 200 -4.25 10.21 -11.54
C LEU A 200 -5.23 9.14 -11.07
N LYS A 201 -4.96 7.90 -11.39
CA LYS A 201 -5.71 6.78 -10.83
C LYS A 201 -5.34 6.56 -9.37
N VAL A 202 -6.34 6.20 -8.56
CA VAL A 202 -6.15 5.91 -7.14
C VAL A 202 -6.58 4.48 -6.86
N PHE A 203 -5.81 3.74 -6.06
CA PHE A 203 -6.11 2.38 -5.67
C PHE A 203 -5.59 2.07 -4.26
N GLY A 204 -6.07 0.98 -3.66
CA GLY A 204 -5.68 0.57 -2.30
C GLY A 204 -6.48 1.25 -1.18
N ALA A 205 -7.30 2.26 -1.50
CA ALA A 205 -8.26 2.88 -0.60
C ALA A 205 -9.52 3.29 -1.36
N GLY A 206 -10.65 3.40 -0.65
CA GLY A 206 -11.93 3.73 -1.27
C GLY A 206 -12.99 4.13 -0.25
N LEU A 207 -14.18 4.50 -0.75
CA LEU A 207 -15.33 4.88 0.07
C LEU A 207 -16.15 3.64 0.51
N ASN A 208 -15.77 2.48 0.05
CA ASN A 208 -16.25 1.15 0.45
C ASN A 208 -15.20 0.10 0.03
N SER A 209 -15.41 -1.15 0.41
CA SER A 209 -14.47 -2.23 0.12
C SER A 209 -14.26 -2.47 -1.38
N LYS A 210 -15.32 -2.41 -2.20
CA LYS A 210 -15.22 -2.66 -3.65
C LYS A 210 -14.37 -1.60 -4.36
N GLU A 211 -14.44 -0.35 -3.91
CA GLU A 211 -13.56 0.71 -4.40
C GLU A 211 -12.11 0.52 -3.94
N ALA A 212 -11.91 0.21 -2.64
CA ALA A 212 -10.57 0.01 -2.08
C ALA A 212 -9.85 -1.19 -2.69
N LEU A 213 -10.58 -2.27 -2.99
CA LEU A 213 -10.07 -3.51 -3.59
C LEU A 213 -9.92 -3.43 -5.12
N ALA A 214 -10.39 -2.36 -5.75
CA ALA A 214 -10.27 -2.21 -7.20
C ALA A 214 -8.79 -2.07 -7.62
N PRO A 215 -8.27 -2.95 -8.48
CA PRO A 215 -6.89 -2.86 -8.94
C PRO A 215 -6.72 -1.84 -10.06
N ILE A 216 -5.50 -1.41 -10.30
CA ILE A 216 -5.12 -0.89 -11.62
C ILE A 216 -5.15 -2.07 -12.59
N HIS A 217 -5.82 -1.90 -13.72
CA HIS A 217 -5.92 -2.92 -14.75
C HIS A 217 -5.27 -2.43 -16.05
N LEU A 218 -4.18 -3.08 -16.43
CA LEU A 218 -3.50 -2.86 -17.70
C LEU A 218 -3.64 -4.10 -18.56
N ASN A 219 -3.70 -3.90 -19.88
CA ASN A 219 -3.53 -4.99 -20.85
C ASN A 219 -2.26 -4.71 -21.65
N ILE A 220 -1.24 -5.54 -21.47
CA ILE A 220 0.06 -5.39 -22.13
C ILE A 220 0.29 -6.61 -23.03
N ASN A 221 0.36 -6.38 -24.34
CA ASN A 221 0.54 -7.44 -25.34
C ASN A 221 -0.48 -8.59 -25.17
N ASN A 222 -1.76 -8.24 -24.95
CA ASN A 222 -2.87 -9.17 -24.68
C ASN A 222 -2.79 -9.92 -23.34
N ARG A 223 -1.84 -9.59 -22.44
CA ARG A 223 -1.79 -10.11 -21.10
C ARG A 223 -2.45 -9.11 -20.15
N ASN A 224 -3.42 -9.56 -19.36
CA ASN A 224 -3.99 -8.75 -18.28
C ASN A 224 -3.00 -8.66 -17.12
N VAL A 225 -2.75 -7.43 -16.66
CA VAL A 225 -1.90 -7.11 -15.52
C VAL A 225 -2.75 -6.38 -14.49
N TYR A 226 -2.88 -6.96 -13.30
CA TYR A 226 -3.60 -6.36 -12.18
C TYR A 226 -2.63 -5.94 -11.09
N ILE A 227 -2.74 -4.68 -10.63
CA ILE A 227 -1.89 -4.13 -9.58
C ILE A 227 -2.77 -3.78 -8.40
N TYR A 228 -2.59 -4.47 -7.29
CA TYR A 228 -3.30 -4.25 -6.03
C TYR A 228 -2.38 -3.55 -5.03
N ASN A 229 -2.98 -2.80 -4.11
CA ASN A 229 -2.30 -2.25 -2.95
C ASN A 229 -3.20 -2.39 -1.74
N GLY A 230 -2.62 -2.66 -0.57
CA GLY A 230 -3.38 -2.77 0.66
C GLY A 230 -2.51 -2.83 1.91
N TYR A 231 -3.18 -2.71 3.04
CA TYR A 231 -2.56 -2.65 4.36
C TYR A 231 -2.72 -3.98 5.11
N TRP A 232 -1.63 -4.43 5.74
CA TRP A 232 -1.68 -5.64 6.55
C TRP A 232 -2.54 -5.46 7.81
N TYR A 233 -3.09 -6.55 8.34
CA TYR A 233 -3.97 -6.45 9.50
C TYR A 233 -3.21 -6.02 10.75
N ARG A 234 -3.71 -4.95 11.38
CA ARG A 234 -3.30 -4.51 12.71
C ARG A 234 -4.54 -4.29 13.57
N LYS A 235 -4.61 -5.00 14.70
CA LYS A 235 -5.73 -4.90 15.63
C LYS A 235 -6.05 -3.47 16.05
N ILE A 236 -5.02 -2.65 16.32
CA ILE A 236 -5.21 -1.24 16.71
C ILE A 236 -5.79 -0.40 15.56
N ALA A 237 -5.34 -0.65 14.33
CA ALA A 237 -5.84 0.03 13.14
C ALA A 237 -7.30 -0.33 12.87
N TYR A 238 -7.68 -1.57 13.12
CA TYR A 238 -9.06 -2.03 12.98
C TYR A 238 -9.98 -1.50 14.09
N ARG A 239 -9.60 -1.70 15.37
CA ARG A 239 -10.51 -1.44 16.50
C ARG A 239 -10.54 -0.01 17.00
N LYS A 240 -9.46 0.73 16.82
CA LYS A 240 -9.30 2.06 17.40
C LYS A 240 -9.28 3.17 16.37
N PHE A 241 -8.74 2.88 15.17
CA PHE A 241 -8.52 3.91 14.15
C PHE A 241 -9.50 3.81 12.98
N ASP A 242 -10.21 2.67 12.86
CA ASP A 242 -11.20 2.43 11.80
C ASP A 242 -10.62 2.65 10.40
N PHE A 243 -9.50 1.99 10.11
CA PHE A 243 -8.73 2.24 8.89
C PHE A 243 -9.17 1.41 7.68
N TYR A 244 -9.89 0.29 7.89
CA TYR A 244 -10.13 -0.67 6.82
C TYR A 244 -11.46 -0.45 6.11
N ALA A 245 -11.41 -0.51 4.79
CA ALA A 245 -12.59 -0.63 3.96
C ALA A 245 -13.11 -2.07 3.99
N ILE A 246 -14.21 -2.30 4.70
CA ILE A 246 -14.87 -3.61 4.81
C ILE A 246 -16.36 -3.40 4.62
N GLY A 247 -16.93 -4.03 3.60
CA GLY A 247 -18.32 -3.79 3.24
C GLY A 247 -18.55 -2.34 2.79
N HIS A 248 -19.47 -1.65 3.44
CA HIS A 248 -19.80 -0.26 3.13
C HIS A 248 -18.86 0.77 3.80
N ASP A 249 -17.97 0.33 4.68
CA ASP A 249 -17.05 1.24 5.35
C ASP A 249 -15.95 1.71 4.40
N ALA A 250 -15.64 3.00 4.48
CA ALA A 250 -14.52 3.60 3.76
C ALA A 250 -13.19 3.33 4.46
N GLY A 251 -12.11 3.31 3.71
CA GLY A 251 -10.77 3.12 4.27
C GLY A 251 -9.80 2.49 3.29
N VAL A 252 -8.83 1.76 3.83
CA VAL A 252 -7.79 1.06 3.05
C VAL A 252 -8.15 -0.40 2.84
N ALA A 253 -7.74 -0.97 1.71
CA ALA A 253 -7.94 -2.38 1.40
C ALA A 253 -7.17 -3.28 2.37
N PRO A 254 -7.81 -4.20 3.09
CA PRO A 254 -7.11 -5.20 3.89
C PRO A 254 -6.52 -6.30 3.00
N LEU A 255 -5.29 -6.72 3.27
CA LEU A 255 -4.62 -7.76 2.47
C LEU A 255 -5.41 -9.08 2.40
N TYR A 256 -6.16 -9.43 3.45
CA TYR A 256 -7.00 -10.65 3.44
C TYR A 256 -8.06 -10.64 2.33
N LEU A 257 -8.70 -9.49 2.09
CA LEU A 257 -9.69 -9.38 1.02
C LEU A 257 -9.01 -9.30 -0.37
N ILE A 258 -7.80 -8.78 -0.46
CA ILE A 258 -7.00 -8.84 -1.70
C ILE A 258 -6.70 -10.30 -2.07
N ASN A 259 -6.42 -11.18 -1.12
CA ASN A 259 -6.24 -12.61 -1.39
C ASN A 259 -7.44 -13.22 -2.14
N GLU A 260 -8.66 -12.86 -1.73
CA GLU A 260 -9.89 -13.33 -2.41
C GLU A 260 -10.00 -12.78 -3.83
N GLU A 261 -9.70 -11.50 -4.02
CA GLU A 261 -9.70 -10.89 -5.36
C GLU A 261 -8.67 -11.54 -6.30
N ILE A 262 -7.48 -11.86 -5.81
CA ILE A 262 -6.45 -12.58 -6.56
C ILE A 262 -6.96 -13.96 -6.99
N ARG A 263 -7.51 -14.74 -6.06
CA ARG A 263 -8.07 -16.08 -6.37
C ARG A 263 -9.14 -15.99 -7.44
N ARG A 264 -10.04 -15.02 -7.31
CA ARG A 264 -11.10 -14.78 -8.31
C ARG A 264 -10.52 -14.40 -9.67
N LYS A 265 -9.54 -13.50 -9.73
CA LYS A 265 -8.90 -13.10 -11.00
C LYS A 265 -8.15 -14.25 -11.67
N LYS A 266 -7.43 -15.06 -10.90
CA LYS A 266 -6.75 -16.25 -11.43
C LYS A 266 -7.72 -17.34 -11.91
N GLN A 267 -8.92 -17.43 -11.33
CA GLN A 267 -9.99 -18.32 -11.85
C GLN A 267 -10.58 -17.78 -13.15
N GLU A 268 -10.79 -16.46 -13.26
CA GLU A 268 -11.31 -15.81 -14.47
C GLU A 268 -10.28 -15.84 -15.63
N ASP A 269 -9.01 -15.57 -15.32
CA ASP A 269 -7.90 -15.53 -16.28
C ASP A 269 -6.63 -16.11 -15.63
N PRO A 270 -6.35 -17.41 -15.79
CA PRO A 270 -5.16 -18.06 -15.23
C PRO A 270 -3.82 -17.47 -15.70
N ASN A 271 -3.81 -16.79 -16.86
CA ASN A 271 -2.61 -16.23 -17.48
C ASN A 271 -2.36 -14.76 -17.10
N CYS A 272 -3.27 -14.13 -16.35
CA CYS A 272 -3.04 -12.78 -15.90
C CYS A 272 -1.79 -12.67 -15.02
N PHE A 273 -1.17 -11.49 -15.01
CA PHE A 273 -0.04 -11.19 -14.13
C PHE A 273 -0.50 -10.29 -12.98
N ILE A 274 -0.28 -10.73 -11.75
CA ILE A 274 -0.78 -10.05 -10.55
C ILE A 274 0.38 -9.52 -9.72
N ILE A 275 0.37 -8.21 -9.49
CA ILE A 275 1.32 -7.48 -8.66
C ILE A 275 0.57 -7.01 -7.40
N VAL A 276 1.16 -7.23 -6.24
CA VAL A 276 0.64 -6.67 -4.98
C VAL A 276 1.69 -5.77 -4.35
N GLN A 277 1.25 -4.56 -3.96
CA GLN A 277 2.01 -3.60 -3.18
C GLN A 277 1.50 -3.59 -1.73
N PRO A 278 1.94 -4.49 -0.85
CA PRO A 278 1.50 -4.47 0.53
C PRO A 278 2.22 -3.37 1.31
N HIS A 279 1.46 -2.56 2.06
CA HIS A 279 2.01 -1.69 3.08
C HIS A 279 2.03 -2.46 4.41
N TRP A 280 3.21 -2.81 4.88
CA TRP A 280 3.42 -3.69 6.03
C TRP A 280 4.72 -3.41 6.76
N GLY A 281 5.01 -4.19 7.79
CA GLY A 281 6.27 -4.07 8.51
C GLY A 281 6.22 -3.09 9.67
N VAL A 282 7.38 -2.81 10.22
CA VAL A 282 7.61 -1.83 11.30
C VAL A 282 8.79 -0.99 10.92
N ASP A 283 8.70 0.31 11.19
CA ASP A 283 9.69 1.33 10.86
C ASP A 283 11.11 0.87 11.22
N PHE A 284 12.01 0.92 10.23
CA PHE A 284 13.43 0.59 10.34
C PHE A 284 13.75 -0.83 10.84
N LYS A 285 12.79 -1.78 10.79
CA LYS A 285 13.04 -3.19 11.15
C LYS A 285 13.26 -4.05 9.93
N GLN A 286 14.01 -5.15 10.14
CA GLN A 286 14.13 -6.20 9.13
C GLN A 286 12.83 -7.03 9.05
N ILE A 287 12.78 -7.96 8.10
CA ILE A 287 11.61 -8.79 7.81
C ILE A 287 11.11 -9.48 9.08
N LEU A 288 9.83 -9.31 9.37
CA LEU A 288 9.15 -9.90 10.52
C LEU A 288 8.34 -11.14 10.10
N PRO A 289 8.11 -12.11 11.01
CA PRO A 289 7.42 -13.36 10.67
C PRO A 289 6.08 -13.16 9.96
N TYR A 290 5.26 -12.21 10.40
CA TYR A 290 3.97 -11.95 9.78
C TYR A 290 4.07 -11.36 8.35
N GLN A 291 5.17 -10.69 7.97
CA GLN A 291 5.41 -10.31 6.58
C GLN A 291 5.62 -11.56 5.72
N VAL A 292 6.34 -12.55 6.25
CA VAL A 292 6.53 -13.84 5.57
C VAL A 292 5.18 -14.56 5.42
N GLU A 293 4.38 -14.65 6.48
CA GLU A 293 3.04 -15.27 6.46
C GLU A 293 2.12 -14.60 5.44
N ASN A 294 2.06 -13.25 5.42
CA ASN A 294 1.24 -12.53 4.44
C ASN A 294 1.76 -12.73 3.01
N ALA A 295 3.08 -12.75 2.79
CA ALA A 295 3.66 -13.01 1.47
C ALA A 295 3.29 -14.42 0.97
N GLU A 296 3.38 -15.43 1.84
CA GLU A 296 2.98 -16.81 1.51
C GLU A 296 1.50 -16.89 1.16
N GLN A 297 0.61 -16.22 1.89
CA GLN A 297 -0.83 -16.17 1.58
C GLN A 297 -1.10 -15.52 0.22
N LEU A 298 -0.45 -14.39 -0.10
CA LEU A 298 -0.54 -13.73 -1.40
C LEU A 298 -0.09 -14.66 -2.54
N ILE A 299 1.04 -15.36 -2.36
CA ILE A 299 1.58 -16.30 -3.35
C ILE A 299 0.64 -17.49 -3.56
N HIS A 300 0.13 -18.09 -2.47
CA HIS A 300 -0.84 -19.19 -2.55
C HIS A 300 -2.16 -18.77 -3.20
N SER A 301 -2.52 -17.49 -3.12
CA SER A 301 -3.68 -16.94 -3.83
C SER A 301 -3.42 -16.72 -5.32
N GLY A 302 -2.15 -16.72 -5.77
CA GLY A 302 -1.77 -16.57 -7.17
C GLY A 302 -1.06 -15.27 -7.53
N CYS A 303 -0.51 -14.53 -6.54
CA CYS A 303 0.29 -13.34 -6.80
C CYS A 303 1.61 -13.70 -7.51
N ASP A 304 1.98 -12.94 -8.53
CA ASP A 304 3.19 -13.17 -9.34
C ASP A 304 4.38 -12.31 -8.91
N LEU A 305 4.13 -11.13 -8.31
CA LEU A 305 5.16 -10.20 -7.83
C LEU A 305 4.67 -9.45 -6.59
N ILE A 306 5.50 -9.38 -5.56
CA ILE A 306 5.23 -8.61 -4.33
C ILE A 306 6.24 -7.48 -4.21
N LEU A 307 5.75 -6.23 -4.10
CA LEU A 307 6.54 -5.01 -3.93
C LEU A 307 6.12 -4.29 -2.65
N GLY A 308 6.69 -4.70 -1.52
CA GLY A 308 6.33 -4.16 -0.21
C GLY A 308 6.90 -2.78 0.07
N HIS A 309 6.24 -2.06 0.96
CA HIS A 309 6.66 -0.78 1.53
C HIS A 309 6.10 -0.60 2.95
N GLY A 310 6.49 0.46 3.67
CA GLY A 310 6.10 0.72 5.07
C GLY A 310 7.23 0.65 6.10
N PRO A 311 8.27 -0.21 5.97
CA PRO A 311 9.41 -0.20 6.90
C PRO A 311 10.35 1.01 6.79
N HIS A 312 10.18 1.90 5.82
CA HIS A 312 11.01 3.08 5.55
C HIS A 312 12.51 2.80 5.31
N THR A 313 12.88 1.56 5.16
CA THR A 313 14.24 1.08 4.81
C THR A 313 14.09 -0.08 3.83
N ILE A 314 15.11 -0.33 3.03
CA ILE A 314 15.13 -1.52 2.18
C ILE A 314 15.17 -2.78 3.03
N GLN A 315 14.46 -3.80 2.61
CA GLN A 315 14.54 -5.15 3.19
C GLN A 315 15.03 -6.14 2.14
N LYS A 316 15.51 -7.31 2.60
CA LYS A 316 16.02 -8.36 1.72
C LYS A 316 14.94 -8.82 0.73
N LEU A 317 15.40 -9.18 -0.47
CA LEU A 317 14.58 -9.88 -1.43
C LEU A 317 14.52 -11.36 -1.08
N ARG A 318 13.45 -12.01 -1.53
CA ARG A 318 13.35 -13.47 -1.55
C ARG A 318 12.66 -13.94 -2.83
N ARG A 319 12.98 -15.14 -3.23
CA ARG A 319 12.29 -15.84 -4.29
C ARG A 319 11.56 -17.06 -3.71
N TYR A 320 10.28 -17.16 -3.96
CA TYR A 320 9.49 -18.32 -3.60
C TYR A 320 8.85 -18.88 -4.88
N ASN A 321 9.32 -20.04 -5.33
CA ASN A 321 9.00 -20.59 -6.65
C ASN A 321 9.33 -19.59 -7.77
N ASN A 322 8.30 -19.13 -8.51
CA ASN A 322 8.44 -18.15 -9.59
C ASN A 322 8.16 -16.71 -9.15
N THR A 323 7.72 -16.50 -7.90
CA THR A 323 7.38 -15.19 -7.38
C THR A 323 8.59 -14.52 -6.73
N VAL A 324 8.89 -13.29 -7.13
CA VAL A 324 9.88 -12.44 -6.46
C VAL A 324 9.17 -11.60 -5.40
N ILE A 325 9.79 -11.53 -4.22
CA ILE A 325 9.30 -10.75 -3.09
C ILE A 325 10.33 -9.68 -2.78
N VAL A 326 10.03 -8.42 -3.06
CA VAL A 326 10.72 -7.25 -2.53
C VAL A 326 9.97 -6.87 -1.24
N TYR A 327 10.48 -7.28 -0.08
CA TYR A 327 9.77 -7.06 1.19
C TYR A 327 9.60 -5.57 1.53
N SER A 328 10.58 -4.73 1.19
CA SER A 328 10.45 -3.28 1.25
C SER A 328 11.33 -2.60 0.22
N MET A 329 10.72 -1.69 -0.53
CA MET A 329 11.43 -0.78 -1.45
C MET A 329 12.08 0.39 -0.73
N GLY A 330 11.83 0.57 0.58
CA GLY A 330 12.27 1.75 1.34
C GLY A 330 11.47 3.01 0.99
N ASN A 331 11.98 4.15 1.47
CA ASN A 331 11.41 5.45 1.16
C ASN A 331 11.71 5.87 -0.28
N GLY A 332 10.71 6.45 -0.92
CA GLY A 332 10.92 7.27 -2.12
C GLY A 332 11.32 8.69 -1.73
N ILE A 333 10.33 9.46 -1.25
CA ILE A 333 10.50 10.75 -0.58
C ILE A 333 9.81 10.62 0.76
N PHE A 334 10.54 10.78 1.84
CA PHE A 334 9.93 10.78 3.16
C PHE A 334 10.70 11.75 4.05
N ASN A 335 10.29 13.01 4.08
CA ASN A 335 11.06 14.10 4.67
C ASN A 335 11.02 14.13 6.21
N SER A 336 11.05 12.95 6.85
CA SER A 336 11.40 12.79 8.25
C SER A 336 12.93 12.95 8.43
N ASN A 337 13.42 12.99 9.66
CA ASN A 337 14.87 12.98 9.85
C ASN A 337 15.53 11.66 9.43
N GLY A 338 14.74 10.57 9.33
CA GLY A 338 15.28 9.21 9.19
C GLY A 338 16.06 8.81 10.44
N GLU A 339 15.76 7.69 11.00
CA GLU A 339 16.48 7.24 12.21
C GLU A 339 17.34 6.01 11.87
N PHE A 340 17.93 6.00 10.66
CA PHE A 340 18.66 4.86 10.13
C PHE A 340 19.77 4.38 11.06
N ASP A 341 20.67 5.28 11.49
CA ASP A 341 21.78 4.93 12.39
C ASP A 341 21.28 4.42 13.74
N LYS A 342 20.23 5.01 14.28
CA LYS A 342 19.64 4.60 15.57
C LYS A 342 19.08 3.19 15.54
N HIS A 343 18.66 2.73 14.38
CA HIS A 343 18.01 1.44 14.19
C HIS A 343 18.88 0.42 13.46
N ASP A 344 20.12 0.76 13.14
CA ASP A 344 21.03 -0.08 12.33
C ASP A 344 20.36 -0.49 11.00
N ALA A 345 19.74 0.49 10.36
CA ALA A 345 18.97 0.32 9.13
C ALA A 345 19.65 1.01 7.95
N LEU A 346 19.54 0.43 6.77
CA LEU A 346 20.19 0.95 5.56
C LEU A 346 19.41 2.14 4.98
N PRO A 347 20.06 3.28 4.73
CA PRO A 347 19.41 4.49 4.27
C PRO A 347 19.23 4.54 2.75
N TYR A 348 18.66 3.48 2.20
CA TYR A 348 18.45 3.36 0.75
C TYR A 348 16.98 3.17 0.41
N GLY A 349 16.63 3.55 -0.82
CA GLY A 349 15.38 3.23 -1.46
C GLY A 349 15.60 2.60 -2.83
N PHE A 350 14.56 1.95 -3.37
CA PHE A 350 14.54 1.44 -4.73
C PHE A 350 13.44 2.10 -5.56
N LEU A 351 13.78 2.55 -6.77
CA LEU A 351 12.80 2.60 -7.83
C LEU A 351 12.76 1.22 -8.48
N THR A 352 11.63 0.55 -8.38
CA THR A 352 11.43 -0.75 -9.00
C THR A 352 10.88 -0.58 -10.41
N LYS A 353 11.55 -1.18 -11.39
CA LYS A 353 11.18 -1.16 -12.80
C LYS A 353 10.79 -2.55 -13.26
N LEU A 354 9.59 -2.68 -13.79
CA LEU A 354 9.09 -3.93 -14.35
C LEU A 354 8.82 -3.74 -15.84
N LYS A 355 9.65 -4.34 -16.68
CA LYS A 355 9.56 -4.20 -18.13
C LYS A 355 8.96 -5.43 -18.75
N PHE A 356 7.84 -5.25 -19.43
CA PHE A 356 7.22 -6.26 -20.30
C PHE A 356 7.79 -6.12 -21.70
N LEU A 357 8.34 -7.21 -22.24
CA LEU A 357 8.92 -7.26 -23.57
C LEU A 357 7.93 -7.87 -24.57
N GLU A 358 8.17 -7.66 -25.87
CA GLU A 358 7.32 -8.20 -26.94
C GLU A 358 7.31 -9.74 -27.01
N ASN A 359 8.35 -10.39 -26.50
CA ASN A 359 8.49 -11.85 -26.46
C ASN A 359 7.88 -12.49 -25.19
N ASP A 360 6.97 -11.80 -24.50
CA ASP A 360 6.34 -12.20 -23.24
C ASP A 360 7.29 -12.32 -22.03
N GLU A 361 8.57 -11.99 -22.19
CA GLU A 361 9.52 -11.93 -21.08
C GLU A 361 9.22 -10.70 -20.20
N ILE A 362 9.36 -10.87 -18.89
CA ILE A 362 9.21 -9.79 -17.91
C ILE A 362 10.54 -9.63 -17.18
N LYS A 363 11.08 -8.40 -17.21
CA LYS A 363 12.34 -8.05 -16.55
C LYS A 363 12.07 -7.16 -15.34
N LEU A 364 12.52 -7.60 -14.17
CA LEU A 364 12.52 -6.82 -12.95
C LEU A 364 13.89 -6.18 -12.76
N ARG A 365 13.92 -4.90 -12.40
CA ARG A 365 15.13 -4.15 -12.05
C ARG A 365 14.85 -3.28 -10.83
N LEU A 366 15.83 -3.18 -9.96
CA LEU A 366 15.81 -2.33 -8.78
C LEU A 366 16.92 -1.29 -8.92
N VAL A 367 16.54 -0.05 -9.07
CA VAL A 367 17.47 1.07 -9.19
C VAL A 367 17.62 1.72 -7.80
N PRO A 368 18.75 1.53 -7.12
CA PRO A 368 18.94 2.06 -5.78
C PRO A 368 19.25 3.55 -5.78
N PHE A 369 18.83 4.23 -4.72
CA PHE A 369 19.21 5.59 -4.43
C PHE A 369 19.44 5.80 -2.94
N TYR A 370 20.23 6.82 -2.59
CA TYR A 370 20.57 7.17 -1.23
C TYR A 370 19.49 8.09 -0.63
N ALA A 371 18.89 7.65 0.47
CA ALA A 371 17.72 8.28 1.08
C ALA A 371 17.98 8.82 2.51
N ASN A 372 19.25 8.97 2.95
CA ASN A 372 19.54 9.59 4.24
C ASN A 372 19.29 11.09 4.18
N ASN A 373 18.19 11.52 4.76
CA ASN A 373 17.74 12.89 4.70
C ASN A 373 18.71 13.90 5.34
N LEU A 374 19.42 13.50 6.38
CA LEU A 374 20.36 14.39 7.06
C LEU A 374 21.62 14.65 6.22
N ASP A 375 22.06 13.67 5.46
CA ASP A 375 23.22 13.78 4.58
C ASP A 375 22.89 14.46 3.26
N THR A 376 21.71 14.15 2.70
CA THR A 376 21.25 14.67 1.40
C THR A 376 20.49 15.99 1.50
N PHE A 377 20.25 16.46 2.71
CA PHE A 377 19.34 17.56 3.00
C PHE A 377 17.97 17.39 2.33
N TRP A 378 17.36 16.22 2.58
CA TRP A 378 16.03 15.81 2.08
C TRP A 378 15.89 15.80 0.55
N CYS A 379 16.98 15.54 -0.16
CA CYS A 379 17.01 15.36 -1.60
C CYS A 379 17.64 14.00 -1.93
N PRO A 380 16.86 12.91 -2.04
CA PRO A 380 17.40 11.61 -2.37
C PRO A 380 18.35 11.67 -3.57
N ASP A 381 19.48 10.98 -3.50
CA ASP A 381 20.58 11.12 -4.45
C ASP A 381 21.02 9.76 -5.01
N TYR A 382 21.87 9.79 -6.01
CA TYR A 382 22.48 8.60 -6.59
C TYR A 382 23.37 7.91 -5.55
N VAL A 383 23.41 6.58 -5.62
CA VAL A 383 24.39 5.82 -4.84
C VAL A 383 25.78 5.87 -5.48
N ASN A 384 26.83 5.91 -4.65
CA ASN A 384 28.20 5.71 -5.12
C ASN A 384 28.57 4.22 -5.15
N ASP A 385 29.78 3.89 -5.64
CA ASP A 385 30.24 2.49 -5.81
C ASP A 385 30.27 1.71 -4.49
N GLU A 386 30.64 2.35 -3.36
CA GLU A 386 30.69 1.71 -2.04
C GLU A 386 29.28 1.43 -1.53
N GLN A 387 28.38 2.39 -1.64
CA GLN A 387 26.98 2.23 -1.28
C GLN A 387 26.29 1.17 -2.14
N PHE A 388 26.57 1.15 -3.45
CA PHE A 388 26.05 0.13 -4.34
C PHE A 388 26.52 -1.27 -3.92
N LYS A 389 27.80 -1.42 -3.59
CA LYS A 389 28.36 -2.69 -3.09
C LYS A 389 27.71 -3.13 -1.79
N GLU A 390 27.51 -2.21 -0.84
CA GLU A 390 26.82 -2.48 0.41
C GLU A 390 25.39 -3.01 0.18
N ILE A 391 24.63 -2.38 -0.73
CA ILE A 391 23.29 -2.82 -1.09
C ILE A 391 23.30 -4.24 -1.67
N VAL A 392 24.21 -4.52 -2.62
CA VAL A 392 24.34 -5.83 -3.25
C VAL A 392 24.71 -6.92 -2.23
N GLU A 393 25.61 -6.62 -1.30
CA GLU A 393 25.98 -7.53 -0.21
C GLU A 393 24.83 -7.77 0.76
N PHE A 394 24.07 -6.73 1.10
CA PHE A 394 22.90 -6.82 1.97
C PHE A 394 21.78 -7.66 1.37
N ILE A 395 21.44 -7.39 0.12
CA ILE A 395 20.34 -8.08 -0.59
C ILE A 395 20.67 -9.56 -0.79
N ALA A 396 21.93 -9.90 -1.12
CA ALA A 396 22.46 -11.25 -1.31
C ALA A 396 21.70 -12.11 -2.31
N GLU A 397 20.48 -12.55 -1.99
CA GLU A 397 19.55 -13.22 -2.89
C GLU A 397 18.80 -12.19 -3.73
N GLY A 398 18.81 -12.35 -5.06
CA GLY A 398 18.16 -11.40 -5.98
C GLY A 398 19.03 -10.20 -6.37
N LYS A 399 20.34 -10.26 -6.10
CA LYS A 399 21.30 -9.23 -6.52
C LYS A 399 21.35 -8.99 -8.03
N GLU A 400 20.94 -9.99 -8.80
CA GLU A 400 20.81 -9.91 -10.26
C GLU A 400 19.75 -8.89 -10.73
N TYR A 401 18.87 -8.45 -9.86
CA TYR A 401 17.86 -7.44 -10.15
C TYR A 401 18.34 -6.00 -9.86
N ILE A 402 19.52 -5.80 -9.24
CA ILE A 402 20.01 -4.48 -8.82
C ILE A 402 20.89 -3.90 -9.94
N GLU A 403 20.56 -2.69 -10.38
CA GLU A 403 21.29 -1.97 -11.46
C GLU A 403 21.62 -0.52 -11.05
#